data_45e9e26c61655256b7fb5e90a5b6fd84
#
_entry.id   45e9e26c61655256b7fb5e90a5b6fd84
#
_cell.length_a   1.000
_cell.length_b   1.000
_cell.length_c   1.000
_cell.angle_alpha   90.00
_cell.angle_beta   90.00
_cell.angle_gamma   90.00
#
_symmetry.space_group_name_H-M   'P 1'
#
loop_
_entity.id
_entity.type
_entity.pdbx_description
1 polymer ?
#
loop_
_entity_poly.entity_id
_entity_poly.type
_entity_poly.pdbx_seq_one_letter_code
_entity_poly.pdbx_strand_id
1 'polypeptide(L)'
;YGGVYLDSDVEVLKPIDKFLDDEAFSGFESRDSVPTAIMASVKGQRFMGELLHDYDDRKLILEDGSIDMTSNTIVITESCLKHGLKQNGKKQTIEGFTLYPAIYFCPNNISRVFNKPSRKSYTIHHSAGTWGDNCNFGGPFLWRVKRYLTGRLRNIIGTKNIKKLKRVLKSNG
;
A
#
# COMPACT_ATOMS: atom_id res chain seq x y z
N TYR A 1 -1.41 15.19 16.63
CA TYR A 1 -2.66 15.93 16.41
C TYR A 1 -3.82 14.98 16.09
N GLY A 2 -3.62 13.89 15.36
CA GLY A 2 -4.66 13.12 14.71
C GLY A 2 -5.08 13.75 13.38
N GLY A 3 -6.00 13.10 12.67
CA GLY A 3 -6.53 13.55 11.39
C GLY A 3 -6.35 12.52 10.29
N VAL A 4 -6.51 12.96 9.05
CA VAL A 4 -6.39 12.13 7.85
C VAL A 4 -5.20 12.57 7.03
N TYR A 5 -4.30 11.67 6.75
CA TYR A 5 -3.20 11.83 5.80
C TYR A 5 -3.57 11.21 4.45
N LEU A 6 -3.22 11.90 3.39
CA LEU A 6 -3.35 11.41 2.01
C LEU A 6 -2.02 11.67 1.28
N ASP A 7 -1.54 10.70 0.53
CA ASP A 7 -0.46 10.93 -0.43
C ASP A 7 -0.92 11.95 -1.49
N SER A 8 0.00 12.75 -2.02
CA SER A 8 -0.31 13.84 -2.97
C SER A 8 -0.94 13.38 -4.28
N ASP A 9 -0.82 12.08 -4.59
CA ASP A 9 -1.38 11.42 -5.76
C ASP A 9 -2.59 10.52 -5.42
N VAL A 10 -3.27 10.82 -4.31
CA VAL A 10 -4.55 10.20 -3.94
C VAL A 10 -5.71 11.12 -4.34
N GLU A 11 -6.59 10.59 -5.16
CA GLU A 11 -7.86 11.23 -5.54
C GLU A 11 -8.97 10.75 -4.62
N VAL A 12 -9.71 11.70 -4.02
CA VAL A 12 -10.88 11.40 -3.18
C VAL A 12 -12.14 11.40 -4.05
N LEU A 13 -12.86 10.28 -4.07
CA LEU A 13 -14.05 10.07 -4.90
C LEU A 13 -15.36 10.33 -4.14
N LYS A 14 -15.33 10.12 -2.82
CA LYS A 14 -16.50 10.19 -1.94
C LYS A 14 -16.10 10.64 -0.54
N PRO A 15 -17.05 11.20 0.23
CA PRO A 15 -16.86 11.47 1.65
C PRO A 15 -16.41 10.21 2.39
N ILE A 16 -15.42 10.38 3.28
CA ILE A 16 -14.81 9.28 4.07
C ILE A 16 -15.34 9.21 5.51
N ASP A 17 -16.35 10.01 5.82
CA ASP A 17 -16.90 10.20 7.17
C ASP A 17 -17.21 8.89 7.89
N LYS A 18 -17.74 7.91 7.15
CA LYS A 18 -18.11 6.61 7.72
C LYS A 18 -16.94 5.79 8.28
N PHE A 19 -15.71 6.20 8.03
CA PHE A 19 -14.51 5.56 8.55
C PHE A 19 -13.94 6.29 9.77
N LEU A 20 -14.46 7.51 10.06
CA LEU A 20 -13.99 8.35 11.16
C LEU A 20 -14.41 7.85 12.54
N ASP A 21 -15.30 6.85 12.61
CA ASP A 21 -15.64 6.17 13.85
C ASP A 21 -14.56 5.19 14.31
N ASP A 22 -13.65 4.79 13.43
CA ASP A 22 -12.49 3.97 13.79
C ASP A 22 -11.43 4.85 14.50
N GLU A 23 -10.76 4.33 15.53
CA GLU A 23 -9.64 5.04 16.19
C GLU A 23 -8.50 5.37 15.21
N ALA A 24 -8.21 4.44 14.31
CA ALA A 24 -7.33 4.64 13.19
C ALA A 24 -7.73 3.72 12.04
N PHE A 25 -7.51 4.19 10.81
CA PHE A 25 -7.77 3.35 9.65
C PHE A 25 -6.81 3.60 8.49
N SER A 26 -6.70 2.59 7.65
CA SER A 26 -6.08 2.60 6.34
C SER A 26 -6.69 1.50 5.47
N GLY A 27 -6.06 1.16 4.37
CA GLY A 27 -6.47 0.05 3.52
C GLY A 27 -5.30 -0.77 3.03
N PHE A 28 -5.60 -1.95 2.52
CA PHE A 28 -4.63 -2.72 1.77
C PHE A 28 -4.37 -2.08 0.39
N GLU A 29 -3.12 -2.10 -0.05
CA GLU A 29 -2.78 -1.81 -1.45
C GLU A 29 -2.92 -3.07 -2.32
N SER A 30 -2.59 -4.21 -1.74
CA SER A 30 -2.71 -5.53 -2.34
C SER A 30 -3.29 -6.50 -1.30
N ARG A 31 -3.29 -7.79 -1.61
CA ARG A 31 -3.75 -8.80 -0.65
C ARG A 31 -2.94 -8.80 0.66
N ASP A 32 -1.68 -8.43 0.61
CA ASP A 32 -0.67 -8.67 1.63
C ASP A 32 0.17 -7.44 2.01
N SER A 33 -0.19 -6.25 1.56
CA SER A 33 0.58 -5.03 1.82
C SER A 33 -0.30 -3.83 2.20
N VAL A 34 0.21 -3.04 3.13
CA VAL A 34 -0.42 -1.82 3.66
C VAL A 34 0.43 -0.61 3.26
N PRO A 35 -0.07 0.30 2.40
CA PRO A 35 0.64 1.49 1.97
C PRO A 35 0.38 2.67 2.90
N THR A 36 1.07 3.78 2.70
CA THR A 36 0.73 5.10 3.26
C THR A 36 -0.53 5.69 2.66
N ALA A 37 -0.70 5.59 1.37
CA ALA A 37 -1.77 6.15 0.51
C ALA A 37 -2.84 6.99 1.23
N ILE A 38 -3.60 6.37 2.14
CA ILE A 38 -4.48 7.01 3.11
C ILE A 38 -4.24 6.40 4.48
N MET A 39 -4.02 7.24 5.47
CA MET A 39 -3.92 6.87 6.88
C MET A 39 -4.65 7.88 7.73
N ALA A 40 -5.46 7.43 8.67
CA ALA A 40 -6.16 8.31 9.59
C ALA A 40 -6.05 7.79 11.02
N SER A 41 -6.04 8.70 11.98
CA SER A 41 -6.08 8.34 13.39
C SER A 41 -6.63 9.45 14.26
N VAL A 42 -7.17 9.08 15.43
CA VAL A 42 -7.38 10.02 16.52
C VAL A 42 -6.05 10.45 17.12
N LYS A 43 -6.04 11.57 17.82
CA LYS A 43 -4.85 12.06 18.52
C LYS A 43 -4.36 11.04 19.54
N GLY A 44 -3.05 10.75 19.52
CA GLY A 44 -2.40 9.88 20.50
C GLY A 44 -2.69 8.38 20.31
N GLN A 45 -3.17 7.98 19.15
CA GLN A 45 -3.40 6.56 18.86
C GLN A 45 -2.05 5.79 18.94
N ARG A 46 -2.05 4.74 19.78
CA ARG A 46 -0.83 4.05 20.21
C ARG A 46 -0.07 3.42 19.04
N PHE A 47 -0.77 2.66 18.19
CA PHE A 47 -0.12 1.97 17.07
C PHE A 47 0.50 2.94 16.05
N MET A 48 -0.11 4.14 15.85
CA MET A 48 0.51 5.19 15.03
C MET A 48 1.81 5.70 15.63
N GLY A 49 1.90 5.79 16.96
CA GLY A 49 3.15 6.11 17.67
C GLY A 49 4.22 5.03 17.44
N GLU A 50 3.85 3.76 17.54
CA GLU A 50 4.75 2.63 17.30
C GLU A 50 5.25 2.61 15.84
N LEU A 51 4.37 2.87 14.86
CA LEU A 51 4.77 3.03 13.46
C LEU A 51 5.80 4.15 13.26
N LEU A 52 5.66 5.25 13.99
CA LEU A 52 6.62 6.35 13.94
C LEU A 52 7.98 5.92 14.50
N HIS A 53 7.99 5.21 15.64
CA HIS A 53 9.21 4.68 16.25
C HIS A 53 9.97 3.68 15.36
N ASP A 54 9.29 2.95 14.49
CA ASP A 54 9.95 2.08 13.50
C ASP A 54 10.86 2.87 12.52
N TYR A 55 10.81 4.21 12.54
CA TYR A 55 11.66 5.09 11.72
C TYR A 55 12.79 5.78 12.51
N ASP A 56 12.82 5.74 13.86
CA ASP A 56 13.75 6.51 14.69
C ASP A 56 15.22 6.20 14.37
N ASP A 57 15.54 4.91 14.15
CA ASP A 57 16.91 4.46 13.85
C ASP A 57 17.20 4.34 12.36
N ARG A 58 16.25 4.71 11.49
CA ARG A 58 16.43 4.56 10.04
C ARG A 58 17.20 5.75 9.47
N LYS A 59 18.25 5.44 8.72
CA LYS A 59 19.05 6.43 8.01
C LYS A 59 18.73 6.36 6.52
N LEU A 60 18.50 7.51 5.90
CA LEU A 60 18.32 7.61 4.44
C LEU A 60 19.60 7.21 3.70
N ILE A 61 20.76 7.60 4.24
CA ILE A 61 22.07 7.22 3.72
C ILE A 61 22.63 6.15 4.63
N LEU A 62 22.91 4.97 4.05
CA LEU A 62 23.49 3.83 4.76
C LEU A 62 24.99 4.01 4.97
N GLU A 63 25.61 3.17 5.78
CA GLU A 63 27.03 3.26 6.14
C GLU A 63 27.98 3.10 4.93
N ASP A 64 27.52 2.36 3.91
CA ASP A 64 28.24 2.17 2.64
C ASP A 64 28.02 3.32 1.63
N GLY A 65 27.29 4.39 2.03
CA GLY A 65 26.97 5.55 1.20
C GLY A 65 25.79 5.33 0.24
N SER A 66 25.17 4.16 0.22
CA SER A 66 23.98 3.91 -0.59
C SER A 66 22.73 4.52 0.05
N ILE A 67 21.67 4.70 -0.75
CA ILE A 67 20.37 5.20 -0.28
C ILE A 67 19.48 4.03 0.15
N ASP A 68 18.86 4.11 1.34
CA ASP A 68 17.83 3.16 1.76
C ASP A 68 16.55 3.37 0.92
N MET A 69 16.36 2.51 -0.07
CA MET A 69 15.19 2.51 -0.96
C MET A 69 14.04 1.63 -0.42
N THR A 70 14.04 1.29 0.86
CA THR A 70 12.95 0.53 1.48
C THR A 70 11.68 1.37 1.50
N SER A 71 10.64 0.91 0.81
CA SER A 71 9.37 1.64 0.75
C SER A 71 8.62 1.62 2.08
N ASN A 72 7.88 2.69 2.38
CA ASN A 72 6.98 2.77 3.53
C ASN A 72 6.01 1.59 3.61
N THR A 73 5.51 1.12 2.46
CA THR A 73 4.65 -0.08 2.38
C THR A 73 5.29 -1.30 3.04
N ILE A 74 6.61 -1.49 2.90
CA ILE A 74 7.33 -2.61 3.54
C ILE A 74 7.35 -2.40 5.04
N VAL A 75 7.80 -1.23 5.50
CA VAL A 75 7.95 -0.91 6.93
C VAL A 75 6.61 -1.06 7.65
N ILE A 76 5.56 -0.41 7.14
CA ILE A 76 4.22 -0.45 7.74
C ILE A 76 3.66 -1.87 7.75
N THR A 77 3.83 -2.62 6.65
CA THR A 77 3.35 -4.01 6.59
C THR A 77 4.06 -4.89 7.60
N GLU A 78 5.37 -4.73 7.77
CA GLU A 78 6.17 -5.49 8.74
C GLU A 78 5.77 -5.16 10.17
N SER A 79 5.53 -3.88 10.49
CA SER A 79 5.00 -3.48 11.78
C SER A 79 3.62 -4.10 12.03
N CYS A 80 2.70 -3.99 11.08
CA CYS A 80 1.40 -4.64 11.19
C CYS A 80 1.50 -6.16 11.41
N LEU A 81 2.48 -6.82 10.79
CA LEU A 81 2.71 -8.27 10.96
C LEU A 81 3.17 -8.63 12.37
N LYS A 82 3.99 -7.79 13.03
CA LYS A 82 4.39 -7.97 14.42
C LYS A 82 3.16 -7.97 15.35
N HIS A 83 2.10 -7.24 14.98
CA HIS A 83 0.85 -7.10 15.72
C HIS A 83 -0.29 -8.02 15.20
N GLY A 84 0.05 -9.08 14.47
CA GLY A 84 -0.90 -10.14 14.11
C GLY A 84 -1.69 -9.92 12.82
N LEU A 85 -1.24 -9.00 11.92
CA LEU A 85 -1.83 -8.83 10.60
C LEU A 85 -1.91 -10.15 9.84
N LYS A 86 -3.09 -10.47 9.34
CA LYS A 86 -3.30 -11.57 8.39
C LYS A 86 -3.25 -11.03 6.97
N GLN A 87 -2.28 -11.47 6.18
CA GLN A 87 -2.06 -11.04 4.79
C GLN A 87 -3.10 -11.67 3.85
N ASN A 88 -4.37 -11.35 4.04
CA ASN A 88 -5.52 -11.91 3.31
C ASN A 88 -6.35 -10.87 2.55
N GLY A 89 -6.03 -9.57 2.71
CA GLY A 89 -6.73 -8.46 2.07
C GLY A 89 -8.16 -8.23 2.56
N LYS A 90 -8.55 -8.85 3.68
CA LYS A 90 -9.88 -8.68 4.29
C LYS A 90 -9.85 -7.62 5.38
N LYS A 91 -11.02 -6.99 5.64
CA LYS A 91 -11.17 -6.06 6.76
C LYS A 91 -10.71 -6.74 8.05
N GLN A 92 -9.84 -6.08 8.81
CA GLN A 92 -9.35 -6.51 10.11
C GLN A 92 -8.85 -5.32 10.91
N THR A 93 -8.84 -5.48 12.24
CA THR A 93 -8.34 -4.45 13.16
C THR A 93 -7.21 -5.04 13.98
N ILE A 94 -6.10 -4.31 14.12
CA ILE A 94 -4.95 -4.62 14.95
C ILE A 94 -4.64 -3.39 15.80
N GLU A 95 -4.53 -3.53 17.11
CA GLU A 95 -4.22 -2.43 18.06
C GLU A 95 -5.02 -1.13 17.79
N GLY A 96 -6.32 -1.25 17.51
CA GLY A 96 -7.20 -0.13 17.17
C GLY A 96 -7.03 0.43 15.73
N PHE A 97 -6.11 -0.10 14.94
CA PHE A 97 -5.90 0.27 13.55
C PHE A 97 -6.70 -0.65 12.62
N THR A 98 -7.73 -0.13 11.99
CA THR A 98 -8.61 -0.85 11.06
C THR A 98 -8.09 -0.79 9.65
N LEU A 99 -7.83 -1.96 9.07
CA LEU A 99 -7.41 -2.12 7.67
C LEU A 99 -8.59 -2.58 6.81
N TYR A 100 -8.89 -1.79 5.80
CA TYR A 100 -9.96 -2.09 4.85
C TYR A 100 -9.42 -2.79 3.59
N PRO A 101 -10.25 -3.62 2.92
CA PRO A 101 -9.89 -4.20 1.63
C PRO A 101 -9.47 -3.15 0.61
N ALA A 102 -8.50 -3.46 -0.24
CA ALA A 102 -7.93 -2.53 -1.23
C ALA A 102 -8.98 -1.84 -2.12
N ILE A 103 -10.13 -2.48 -2.36
CA ILE A 103 -11.22 -1.92 -3.17
C ILE A 103 -11.77 -0.59 -2.62
N TYR A 104 -11.57 -0.30 -1.32
CA TYR A 104 -12.08 0.91 -0.69
C TYR A 104 -11.18 2.12 -0.99
N PHE A 105 -9.88 1.99 -0.82
CA PHE A 105 -8.95 3.12 -0.85
C PHE A 105 -7.89 3.03 -1.95
N CYS A 106 -7.46 1.82 -2.28
CA CYS A 106 -6.53 1.54 -3.36
C CYS A 106 -7.17 0.55 -4.34
N PRO A 107 -8.29 0.93 -4.99
CA PRO A 107 -8.94 0.04 -5.95
C PRO A 107 -7.94 -0.25 -7.05
N ASN A 108 -7.41 -1.41 -6.95
CA ASN A 108 -6.22 -1.85 -7.60
C ASN A 108 -6.04 -1.45 -9.03
N ASN A 109 -4.87 -1.47 -9.40
CA ASN A 109 -4.25 -1.71 -10.70
C ASN A 109 -5.11 -2.46 -11.75
N ILE A 110 -6.16 -3.18 -11.35
CA ILE A 110 -7.23 -3.68 -12.21
C ILE A 110 -7.96 -2.53 -12.90
N SER A 111 -8.27 -1.47 -12.19
CA SER A 111 -8.97 -0.31 -12.75
C SER A 111 -8.04 0.67 -13.48
N ARG A 112 -6.71 0.57 -13.30
CA ARG A 112 -5.77 1.47 -13.99
C ARG A 112 -5.74 1.30 -15.50
N VAL A 113 -5.99 0.11 -16.03
CA VAL A 113 -6.11 -0.10 -17.48
C VAL A 113 -7.44 0.44 -18.00
N PHE A 114 -8.50 0.40 -17.19
CA PHE A 114 -9.85 0.77 -17.59
C PHE A 114 -10.41 2.00 -16.85
N ASN A 115 -9.62 2.62 -15.97
CA ASN A 115 -9.89 3.87 -15.24
C ASN A 115 -11.29 3.96 -14.59
N LYS A 116 -11.86 2.84 -14.15
CA LYS A 116 -13.17 2.87 -13.49
C LYS A 116 -13.06 2.40 -12.05
N PRO A 117 -13.15 3.31 -11.08
CA PRO A 117 -13.32 2.93 -9.69
C PRO A 117 -14.63 2.14 -9.52
N SER A 118 -14.63 1.22 -8.59
CA SER A 118 -15.83 0.49 -8.18
C SER A 118 -16.79 1.43 -7.42
N ARG A 119 -18.08 1.08 -7.38
CA ARG A 119 -19.04 1.77 -6.49
C ARG A 119 -18.64 1.69 -5.00
N LYS A 120 -17.73 0.78 -4.63
CA LYS A 120 -17.18 0.62 -3.27
C LYS A 120 -15.96 1.48 -3.01
N SER A 121 -15.37 2.12 -4.02
CA SER A 121 -14.14 2.90 -3.88
C SER A 121 -14.43 4.30 -3.35
N TYR A 122 -13.61 4.75 -2.41
CA TYR A 122 -13.66 6.07 -1.76
C TYR A 122 -12.49 6.94 -2.19
N THR A 123 -11.34 6.32 -2.43
CA THR A 123 -10.18 7.00 -2.99
C THR A 123 -9.55 6.17 -4.11
N ILE A 124 -8.72 6.80 -4.91
CA ILE A 124 -7.81 6.14 -5.87
C ILE A 124 -6.41 6.61 -5.58
N HIS A 125 -5.51 5.69 -5.33
CA HIS A 125 -4.08 5.97 -5.28
C HIS A 125 -3.47 5.77 -6.67
N HIS A 126 -3.03 6.85 -7.30
CA HIS A 126 -2.48 6.82 -8.67
C HIS A 126 -1.10 6.17 -8.73
N SER A 127 -0.41 6.03 -7.57
CA SER A 127 0.94 5.48 -7.40
C SER A 127 1.90 6.06 -8.43
N ALA A 128 2.02 7.38 -8.40
CA ALA A 128 2.82 8.18 -9.32
C ALA A 128 4.28 7.72 -9.36
N GLY A 129 4.82 7.24 -8.23
CA GLY A 129 6.18 6.73 -8.14
C GLY A 129 7.24 7.78 -8.43
N THR A 130 6.98 9.03 -8.02
CA THR A 130 7.83 10.20 -8.32
C THR A 130 9.25 10.12 -7.77
N TRP A 131 9.51 9.16 -6.89
CA TRP A 131 10.80 8.92 -6.23
C TRP A 131 11.62 7.76 -6.85
N GLY A 132 11.13 7.12 -7.92
CA GLY A 132 11.80 5.98 -8.59
C GLY A 132 12.23 6.32 -10.01
N ASP A 133 13.31 5.70 -10.48
CA ASP A 133 13.87 5.89 -11.82
C ASP A 133 12.91 5.59 -12.99
N ASN A 134 11.74 5.01 -12.68
CA ASN A 134 10.71 4.60 -13.63
C ASN A 134 9.42 5.43 -13.52
N CYS A 135 9.53 6.73 -13.32
CA CYS A 135 8.40 7.67 -13.25
C CYS A 135 7.63 7.80 -14.60
N ASN A 136 7.45 6.73 -15.34
CA ASN A 136 6.77 6.76 -16.63
C ASN A 136 5.26 6.54 -16.48
N PHE A 137 4.52 7.63 -16.31
CA PHE A 137 3.05 7.65 -16.40
C PHE A 137 2.49 7.21 -17.75
N GLY A 138 3.31 7.17 -18.79
CA GLY A 138 2.93 6.94 -20.18
C GLY A 138 3.57 5.72 -20.83
N GLY A 139 3.99 4.72 -20.09
CA GLY A 139 4.64 3.53 -20.65
C GLY A 139 3.84 2.85 -21.77
N PRO A 140 4.50 2.15 -22.71
CA PRO A 140 3.86 1.47 -23.84
C PRO A 140 2.69 0.59 -23.39
N PHE A 141 1.66 0.44 -24.22
CA PHE A 141 0.46 -0.36 -23.93
C PHE A 141 0.81 -1.75 -23.36
N LEU A 142 1.77 -2.45 -23.92
CA LEU A 142 2.25 -3.74 -23.44
C LEU A 142 2.79 -3.70 -22.00
N TRP A 143 3.47 -2.62 -21.61
CA TRP A 143 3.93 -2.44 -20.23
C TRP A 143 2.76 -2.27 -19.25
N ARG A 144 1.73 -1.51 -19.65
CA ARG A 144 0.50 -1.33 -18.86
C ARG A 144 -0.24 -2.67 -18.67
N VAL A 145 -0.35 -3.47 -19.74
CA VAL A 145 -0.94 -4.82 -19.68
C VAL A 145 -0.13 -5.76 -18.78
N LYS A 146 1.20 -5.77 -18.92
CA LYS A 146 2.09 -6.57 -18.05
C LYS A 146 1.92 -6.19 -16.58
N ARG A 147 1.86 -4.91 -16.27
CA ARG A 147 1.65 -4.40 -14.91
C ARG A 147 0.28 -4.78 -14.35
N TYR A 148 -0.76 -4.71 -15.19
CA TYR A 148 -2.11 -5.16 -14.85
C TYR A 148 -2.16 -6.66 -14.51
N LEU A 149 -1.61 -7.51 -15.36
CA LEU A 149 -1.58 -8.95 -15.13
C LEU A 149 -0.77 -9.31 -13.87
N THR A 150 0.36 -8.66 -13.67
CA THR A 150 1.18 -8.85 -12.47
C THR A 150 0.44 -8.41 -11.21
N GLY A 151 -0.31 -7.31 -11.27
CA GLY A 151 -1.15 -6.84 -10.17
C GLY A 151 -2.26 -7.84 -9.81
N ARG A 152 -2.95 -8.39 -10.82
CA ARG A 152 -3.97 -9.44 -10.59
C ARG A 152 -3.37 -10.68 -9.96
N LEU A 153 -2.23 -11.17 -10.47
CA LEU A 153 -1.53 -12.32 -9.90
C LEU A 153 -1.13 -12.06 -8.44
N ARG A 154 -0.61 -10.85 -8.14
CA ARG A 154 -0.27 -10.45 -6.77
C ARG A 154 -1.46 -10.55 -5.82
N ASN A 155 -2.63 -10.12 -6.26
CA ASN A 155 -3.85 -10.19 -5.45
C ASN A 155 -4.38 -11.60 -5.23
N ILE A 156 -4.12 -12.51 -6.18
CA ILE A 156 -4.58 -13.91 -6.09
C ILE A 156 -3.61 -14.73 -5.23
N ILE A 157 -2.33 -14.65 -5.50
CA ILE A 157 -1.31 -15.54 -4.91
C ILE A 157 -0.37 -14.87 -3.90
N GLY A 158 -0.44 -13.55 -3.73
CA GLY A 158 0.42 -12.77 -2.83
C GLY A 158 1.80 -12.44 -3.41
N THR A 159 2.41 -11.40 -2.86
CA THR A 159 3.70 -10.87 -3.35
C THR A 159 4.86 -11.86 -3.18
N LYS A 160 4.89 -12.62 -2.07
CA LYS A 160 5.95 -13.62 -1.80
C LYS A 160 5.98 -14.70 -2.89
N ASN A 161 4.82 -15.22 -3.29
CA ASN A 161 4.72 -16.26 -4.29
C ASN A 161 5.08 -15.76 -5.70
N ILE A 162 4.78 -14.52 -6.03
CA ILE A 162 5.25 -13.90 -7.29
C ILE A 162 6.77 -13.77 -7.33
N LYS A 163 7.39 -13.35 -6.22
CA LYS A 163 8.87 -13.27 -6.14
C LYS A 163 9.49 -14.67 -6.35
N LYS A 164 8.91 -15.71 -5.75
CA LYS A 164 9.36 -17.10 -5.93
C LYS A 164 9.21 -17.55 -7.39
N LEU A 165 8.06 -17.29 -8.01
CA LEU A 165 7.80 -17.62 -9.42
C LEU A 165 8.80 -16.93 -10.37
N LYS A 166 9.08 -15.64 -10.16
CA LYS A 166 10.08 -14.91 -10.94
C LYS A 166 11.50 -15.46 -10.80
N ARG A 167 11.87 -15.97 -9.62
CA ARG A 167 13.19 -16.61 -9.42
C ARG A 167 13.29 -17.91 -10.21
N VAL A 168 12.26 -18.74 -10.15
CA VAL A 168 12.21 -20.02 -10.90
C VAL A 168 12.27 -19.78 -12.41
N LEU A 169 11.54 -18.79 -12.93
CA LEU A 169 11.57 -18.45 -14.35
C LEU A 169 12.92 -17.88 -14.83
N LYS A 170 13.69 -17.23 -13.93
CA LYS A 170 15.05 -16.75 -14.24
C LYS A 170 16.13 -17.84 -14.17
N SER A 171 15.91 -18.91 -13.41
CA SER A 171 16.87 -20.01 -13.28
C SER A 171 16.77 -21.04 -14.40
N ASN A 172 15.70 -21.00 -15.20
CA ASN A 172 15.41 -21.94 -16.30
C ASN A 172 15.54 -21.30 -17.69
N GLY A 173 16.09 -20.12 -17.81
CA GLY A 173 16.42 -19.42 -19.07
C GLY A 173 17.81 -18.82 -19.03
#